data_0a1372a6311c073bb0e17443c135abfa
#
_entry.id   0a1372a6311c073bb0e17443c135abfa
#
_cell.length_a   1.000
_cell.length_b   1.000
_cell.length_c   1.000
_cell.angle_alpha   90.00
_cell.angle_beta   90.00
_cell.angle_gamma   90.00
#
_symmetry.space_group_name_H-M   'P 1'
#
loop_
_entity.id
_entity.type
_entity.pdbx_description
1 polymer ?
#
loop_
_entity_poly.entity_id
_entity_poly.type
_entity_poly.pdbx_seq_one_letter_code
_entity_poly.pdbx_strand_id
1 'polypeptide(L)'
;GQSPAPAASAPAGHSGSDAPSVLSTPSASASATAPTAPTVSAASVVSAAPAAPIVPPVSAAPAAPGTTSGTVAPGGAQSRYAKESGGRMAEGVLFTNLRVLSRKFGTDAGAVRKLLAAYAEASLAHGIRYHIIDAADYAFINPEAGDDRRVSLSPSDSWVGHGYLLADYFRFGRSTSEDETNYLFIIGGSDVIPMPVVPQYISDPDYSDTDIDTDIPYAYLLGEKTYPMLGSAEIFQYEQYFHVGRLPLAEDASLDDLAGYLRRAAKAPGTLGIGRVYGQTDLTWLSASASVSEPFRRHKLYRGDERLDERIYSRNLFISPCVERSIVDKVFDRNADLYYFNLHGSDAPTACSFYASYRQQCYEAITPRQLASAEAANVVVTEACYGAKFQDYGRGETMLLAAMGDKTLLYLGSSRIAWGASQSSSAADLNNADRLTNVYMSRLLEGYSAGEAFYLARQSFFDYNDGYFTPHQALTIVEFNLFGDPYLCVGTRRGEAKVQLREVKALAKGPVNAVVERKCVYEAAPVSVLDQVRNAVDRNLLAIRATVDKQLYERLGVEPRKLSTVTRLRYGNGDEFYAFNYVETDGTIESRHTATADMKGDVKSIISTK
;
A
#
# COMPACT_ATOMS: atom_id res chain seq x y z
N GLY A 1 43.84 46.82 26.53
CA GLY A 1 44.78 47.36 25.65
C GLY A 1 44.35 47.15 24.21
N GLN A 2 43.88 48.21 23.62
CA GLN A 2 44.04 48.75 22.26
C GLN A 2 43.83 47.82 21.06
N SER A 3 42.77 48.10 20.35
CA SER A 3 42.66 48.06 18.87
C SER A 3 43.74 48.99 18.24
N PRO A 4 44.01 48.92 16.88
CA PRO A 4 43.01 49.28 15.87
C PRO A 4 43.14 48.55 14.51
N ALA A 5 42.10 48.69 13.67
CA ALA A 5 42.13 48.56 12.23
C ALA A 5 42.81 49.76 11.54
N PRO A 6 43.17 49.69 10.22
CA PRO A 6 42.36 50.31 9.18
C PRO A 6 42.29 49.55 7.87
N ALA A 7 41.19 49.56 7.12
CA ALA A 7 40.68 50.50 6.13
C ALA A 7 41.36 50.47 4.75
N ALA A 8 40.54 50.05 3.76
CA ALA A 8 40.21 50.58 2.44
C ALA A 8 41.27 50.64 1.30
N SER A 9 40.86 50.14 0.13
CA SER A 9 40.64 50.96 -1.08
C SER A 9 40.29 50.09 -2.32
N ALA A 10 39.22 50.47 -2.98
CA ALA A 10 38.95 50.15 -4.40
C ALA A 10 39.67 51.21 -5.29
N PRO A 11 39.83 50.96 -6.60
CA PRO A 11 39.01 51.66 -7.60
C PRO A 11 38.63 50.78 -8.81
N ALA A 12 37.41 50.94 -9.35
CA ALA A 12 36.99 51.64 -10.57
C ALA A 12 37.81 51.28 -11.83
N GLY A 13 37.29 50.64 -12.84
CA GLY A 13 36.30 50.96 -13.84
C GLY A 13 36.94 50.81 -15.21
N HIS A 14 36.26 50.17 -16.16
CA HIS A 14 36.12 50.63 -17.55
C HIS A 14 35.19 49.71 -18.35
N SER A 15 34.13 50.28 -18.81
CA SER A 15 33.34 50.21 -20.02
C SER A 15 34.02 49.64 -21.28
N GLY A 16 33.26 48.87 -22.07
CA GLY A 16 33.56 48.49 -23.43
C GLY A 16 32.44 47.65 -24.03
N SER A 17 31.51 48.32 -24.69
CA SER A 17 30.56 47.83 -25.67
C SER A 17 31.26 47.11 -26.80
N ASP A 18 30.65 46.03 -27.34
CA ASP A 18 30.42 45.83 -28.76
C ASP A 18 29.69 44.47 -29.02
N ALA A 19 28.50 44.53 -29.54
CA ALA A 19 27.99 43.56 -30.47
C ALA A 19 28.38 44.02 -31.90
N PRO A 20 28.54 43.22 -32.91
CA PRO A 20 27.41 42.55 -33.57
C PRO A 20 27.72 41.23 -34.31
N SER A 21 26.69 40.72 -34.96
CA SER A 21 26.66 40.00 -36.26
C SER A 21 26.24 38.53 -36.20
N VAL A 22 25.01 38.32 -36.49
CA VAL A 22 24.34 37.51 -37.52
C VAL A 22 25.28 36.80 -38.52
N LEU A 23 25.16 35.47 -38.63
CA LEU A 23 25.26 34.75 -39.93
C LEU A 23 24.75 33.29 -39.80
N SER A 24 23.62 33.08 -40.42
CA SER A 24 23.29 32.05 -41.47
C SER A 24 23.42 30.57 -41.12
N THR A 25 22.26 29.96 -41.16
CA THR A 25 21.97 28.52 -41.41
C THR A 25 22.62 27.99 -42.68
N PRO A 26 22.90 26.69 -42.77
CA PRO A 26 22.48 25.94 -43.92
C PRO A 26 21.53 24.79 -43.61
N SER A 27 20.49 24.77 -44.36
CA SER A 27 19.56 23.68 -44.66
C SER A 27 20.31 22.50 -45.27
N ALA A 28 20.15 21.31 -44.71
CA ALA A 28 20.45 20.08 -45.43
C ALA A 28 19.35 19.05 -45.13
N SER A 29 18.51 18.88 -46.11
CA SER A 29 17.57 17.77 -46.25
C SER A 29 18.32 16.45 -46.38
N ALA A 30 18.02 15.49 -45.55
CA ALA A 30 18.29 14.08 -45.79
C ALA A 30 17.05 13.26 -45.46
N SER A 31 16.39 12.80 -46.49
CA SER A 31 15.39 11.72 -46.46
C SER A 31 15.99 10.47 -45.86
N ALA A 32 15.42 9.99 -44.77
CA ALA A 32 15.65 8.62 -44.28
C ALA A 32 14.31 7.88 -44.30
N THR A 33 14.24 6.91 -45.16
CA THR A 33 13.22 5.89 -45.34
C THR A 33 12.99 5.12 -44.04
N ALA A 34 11.74 5.07 -43.60
CA ALA A 34 11.30 4.22 -42.50
C ALA A 34 11.29 2.73 -42.92
N PRO A 35 11.71 1.80 -42.05
CA PRO A 35 11.52 0.39 -42.33
C PRO A 35 10.09 -0.04 -41.99
N THR A 36 9.48 -0.71 -42.98
CA THR A 36 8.18 -1.39 -42.91
C THR A 36 8.17 -2.47 -41.80
N ALA A 37 7.18 -2.41 -40.94
CA ALA A 37 6.86 -3.47 -39.98
C ALA A 37 6.28 -4.70 -40.72
N PRO A 38 6.59 -5.91 -40.25
CA PRO A 38 5.98 -7.12 -40.79
C PRO A 38 4.55 -7.30 -40.26
N THR A 39 3.64 -7.44 -41.19
CA THR A 39 2.25 -7.85 -40.99
C THR A 39 2.23 -9.31 -40.49
N VAL A 40 1.82 -9.54 -39.26
CA VAL A 40 1.53 -10.91 -38.76
C VAL A 40 0.05 -11.18 -38.93
N SER A 41 -0.24 -12.12 -39.80
CA SER A 41 -1.58 -12.66 -40.06
C SER A 41 -2.09 -13.40 -38.83
N ALA A 42 -3.26 -12.99 -38.33
CA ALA A 42 -3.97 -13.69 -37.25
C ALA A 42 -4.58 -14.98 -37.81
N ALA A 43 -4.04 -16.11 -37.43
CA ALA A 43 -4.68 -17.40 -37.58
C ALA A 43 -5.39 -17.76 -36.25
N SER A 44 -6.70 -17.77 -36.29
CA SER A 44 -7.57 -18.22 -35.19
C SER A 44 -7.37 -19.71 -34.98
N VAL A 45 -6.76 -20.10 -33.85
CA VAL A 45 -6.81 -21.46 -33.34
C VAL A 45 -7.69 -21.46 -32.09
N VAL A 46 -8.91 -21.93 -32.29
CA VAL A 46 -9.79 -22.30 -31.18
C VAL A 46 -9.25 -23.61 -30.60
N SER A 47 -8.59 -23.54 -29.46
CA SER A 47 -8.20 -24.72 -28.69
C SER A 47 -9.13 -24.83 -27.49
N ALA A 48 -9.88 -25.94 -27.43
CA ALA A 48 -10.76 -26.29 -26.34
C ALA A 48 -9.94 -26.48 -25.05
N ALA A 49 -10.36 -25.82 -23.97
CA ALA A 49 -9.78 -25.99 -22.64
C ALA A 49 -10.03 -27.42 -22.12
N PRO A 50 -9.03 -28.08 -21.54
CA PRO A 50 -9.26 -29.34 -20.82
C PRO A 50 -9.95 -29.05 -19.49
N ALA A 51 -10.98 -29.88 -19.18
CA ALA A 51 -11.74 -29.84 -17.94
C ALA A 51 -10.82 -29.97 -16.71
N ALA A 52 -11.07 -29.14 -15.69
CA ALA A 52 -10.40 -29.22 -14.40
C ALA A 52 -10.64 -30.59 -13.72
N PRO A 53 -9.65 -31.15 -13.02
CA PRO A 53 -9.85 -32.36 -12.26
C PRO A 53 -10.76 -32.09 -11.05
N ILE A 54 -11.82 -32.85 -10.93
CA ILE A 54 -12.74 -32.87 -9.78
C ILE A 54 -11.96 -33.46 -8.60
N VAL A 55 -11.75 -32.65 -7.55
CA VAL A 55 -11.21 -33.12 -6.27
C VAL A 55 -12.34 -33.79 -5.48
N PRO A 56 -12.19 -35.05 -5.04
CA PRO A 56 -13.21 -35.68 -4.20
C PRO A 56 -13.25 -35.09 -2.79
N PRO A 57 -14.41 -35.09 -2.08
CA PRO A 57 -14.50 -34.56 -0.73
C PRO A 57 -13.70 -35.44 0.25
N VAL A 58 -12.86 -34.81 1.06
CA VAL A 58 -12.07 -35.46 2.10
C VAL A 58 -12.99 -35.84 3.27
N SER A 59 -12.99 -37.09 3.60
CA SER A 59 -13.70 -37.67 4.73
C SER A 59 -13.06 -37.26 6.05
N ALA A 60 -13.87 -36.83 7.02
CA ALA A 60 -13.44 -36.44 8.35
C ALA A 60 -12.79 -37.62 9.11
N ALA A 61 -11.60 -37.43 9.64
CA ALA A 61 -10.91 -38.32 10.56
C ALA A 61 -11.28 -38.03 12.04
N PRO A 62 -11.27 -39.01 12.93
CA PRO A 62 -11.76 -38.85 14.31
C PRO A 62 -10.74 -38.16 15.24
N ALA A 63 -11.27 -37.41 16.19
CA ALA A 63 -10.54 -36.67 17.22
C ALA A 63 -9.70 -37.59 18.14
N ALA A 64 -8.45 -37.19 18.41
CA ALA A 64 -7.59 -37.80 19.42
C ALA A 64 -7.65 -37.02 20.75
N PRO A 65 -7.42 -37.67 21.91
CA PRO A 65 -7.69 -37.11 23.23
C PRO A 65 -6.54 -36.31 23.81
N GLY A 66 -6.94 -35.35 24.58
CA GLY A 66 -6.28 -34.33 25.39
C GLY A 66 -4.86 -34.50 25.91
N THR A 67 -4.13 -33.37 25.92
CA THR A 67 -2.94 -33.17 26.77
C THR A 67 -2.99 -31.82 27.48
N THR A 68 -2.86 -31.96 28.76
CA THR A 68 -2.46 -31.10 29.89
C THR A 68 -2.08 -29.65 29.67
N SER A 69 -2.77 -28.80 30.43
CA SER A 69 -2.53 -27.38 30.68
C SER A 69 -1.14 -27.09 31.22
N GLY A 70 -0.37 -26.30 30.49
CA GLY A 70 0.78 -25.57 30.99
C GLY A 70 0.37 -24.17 31.47
N THR A 71 0.69 -23.85 32.69
CA THR A 71 0.46 -22.54 33.33
C THR A 71 1.26 -21.46 32.63
N VAL A 72 0.57 -20.51 32.03
CA VAL A 72 1.13 -19.29 31.39
C VAL A 72 1.42 -18.27 32.51
N ALA A 73 2.64 -17.71 32.50
CA ALA A 73 3.03 -16.62 33.38
C ALA A 73 2.22 -15.34 33.07
N PRO A 74 1.80 -14.58 34.11
CA PRO A 74 0.99 -13.37 33.89
C PRO A 74 1.87 -12.20 33.46
N GLY A 75 1.55 -11.52 32.38
CA GLY A 75 2.02 -10.16 32.15
C GLY A 75 2.31 -9.63 30.76
N GLY A 76 2.00 -10.32 29.67
CA GLY A 76 2.10 -9.75 28.31
C GLY A 76 0.72 -9.40 27.76
N ALA A 77 0.57 -8.22 27.16
CA ALA A 77 -0.62 -7.90 26.39
C ALA A 77 -0.68 -8.85 25.18
N GLN A 78 -1.58 -9.80 25.21
CA GLN A 78 -1.82 -10.72 24.10
C GLN A 78 -2.56 -9.99 22.97
N SER A 79 -2.30 -10.37 21.72
CA SER A 79 -3.10 -9.90 20.60
C SER A 79 -4.58 -10.21 20.83
N ARG A 80 -5.46 -9.46 20.21
CA ARG A 80 -6.90 -9.72 20.31
C ARG A 80 -7.24 -11.13 19.84
N TYR A 81 -6.55 -11.61 18.80
CA TYR A 81 -6.66 -12.98 18.32
C TYR A 81 -6.34 -14.01 19.42
N ALA A 82 -5.24 -13.84 20.14
CA ALA A 82 -4.89 -14.73 21.26
C ALA A 82 -5.93 -14.71 22.40
N LYS A 83 -6.62 -13.59 22.60
CA LYS A 83 -7.72 -13.48 23.56
C LYS A 83 -9.00 -14.17 23.08
N GLU A 84 -9.33 -14.01 21.79
CA GLU A 84 -10.53 -14.59 21.15
C GLU A 84 -10.37 -16.08 20.85
N SER A 85 -9.15 -16.55 20.56
CA SER A 85 -8.83 -17.96 20.29
C SER A 85 -8.70 -18.83 21.56
N GLY A 86 -9.01 -18.29 22.73
CA GLY A 86 -8.91 -19.05 23.99
C GLY A 86 -7.48 -19.35 24.41
N GLY A 87 -6.50 -18.53 23.99
CA GLY A 87 -5.09 -18.69 24.33
C GLY A 87 -4.32 -19.63 23.38
N ARG A 88 -4.88 -19.98 22.23
CA ARG A 88 -4.13 -20.70 21.19
C ARG A 88 -3.03 -19.80 20.62
N MET A 89 -1.90 -20.45 20.29
CA MET A 89 -0.75 -19.78 19.68
C MET A 89 -1.03 -19.59 18.19
N ALA A 90 -0.83 -18.35 17.67
CA ALA A 90 -0.88 -18.10 16.25
C ALA A 90 0.31 -18.79 15.54
N GLU A 91 0.14 -19.12 14.28
CA GLU A 91 1.21 -19.68 13.44
C GLU A 91 1.68 -18.62 12.44
N GLY A 92 2.98 -18.59 12.18
CA GLY A 92 3.60 -17.64 11.26
C GLY A 92 4.79 -18.23 10.51
N VAL A 93 5.14 -17.57 9.42
CA VAL A 93 6.29 -17.92 8.58
C VAL A 93 7.22 -16.72 8.50
N LEU A 94 8.51 -16.93 8.79
CA LEU A 94 9.60 -16.03 8.41
C LEU A 94 10.13 -16.52 7.06
N PHE A 95 9.77 -15.83 6.00
CA PHE A 95 10.10 -16.20 4.63
C PHE A 95 11.25 -15.37 4.11
N THR A 96 12.33 -16.02 3.68
CA THR A 96 13.54 -15.34 3.21
C THR A 96 14.39 -16.23 2.31
N ASN A 97 15.50 -15.69 1.79
CA ASN A 97 16.55 -16.41 1.10
C ASN A 97 17.88 -16.19 1.84
N LEU A 98 18.27 -17.13 2.69
CA LEU A 98 19.46 -17.02 3.53
C LEU A 98 20.75 -16.90 2.72
N ARG A 99 20.82 -17.53 1.55
CA ARG A 99 21.98 -17.44 0.65
C ARG A 99 22.17 -16.02 0.12
N VAL A 100 21.09 -15.33 -0.20
CA VAL A 100 21.13 -13.95 -0.67
C VAL A 100 21.46 -13.01 0.48
N LEU A 101 20.78 -13.15 1.61
CA LEU A 101 21.03 -12.32 2.79
C LEU A 101 22.47 -12.45 3.30
N SER A 102 23.03 -13.68 3.31
CA SER A 102 24.42 -13.88 3.72
C SER A 102 25.41 -13.16 2.81
N ARG A 103 25.18 -13.18 1.49
CA ARG A 103 26.00 -12.41 0.54
C ARG A 103 25.84 -10.91 0.70
N LYS A 104 24.58 -10.44 0.85
CA LYS A 104 24.26 -9.02 1.06
C LYS A 104 24.97 -8.46 2.30
N PHE A 105 25.02 -9.23 3.38
CA PHE A 105 25.61 -8.79 4.65
C PHE A 105 27.09 -9.16 4.82
N GLY A 106 27.69 -9.87 3.85
CA GLY A 106 29.08 -10.33 3.97
C GLY A 106 29.29 -11.30 5.14
N THR A 107 28.31 -12.13 5.47
CA THR A 107 28.34 -13.08 6.59
C THR A 107 27.95 -14.49 6.13
N ASP A 108 28.01 -15.48 7.03
CA ASP A 108 27.53 -16.83 6.72
C ASP A 108 25.99 -16.95 6.95
N ALA A 109 25.35 -17.87 6.22
CA ALA A 109 23.91 -18.10 6.31
C ALA A 109 23.47 -18.58 7.71
N GLY A 110 24.36 -19.24 8.45
CA GLY A 110 24.12 -19.69 9.81
C GLY A 110 23.97 -18.52 10.80
N ALA A 111 24.75 -17.44 10.64
CA ALA A 111 24.62 -16.24 11.44
C ALA A 111 23.24 -15.56 11.22
N VAL A 112 22.79 -15.44 9.97
CA VAL A 112 21.46 -14.90 9.65
C VAL A 112 20.36 -15.82 10.21
N ARG A 113 20.45 -17.13 9.98
CA ARG A 113 19.51 -18.12 10.51
C ARG A 113 19.39 -18.05 12.04
N LYS A 114 20.53 -17.93 12.76
CA LYS A 114 20.56 -17.79 14.21
C LYS A 114 19.82 -16.55 14.70
N LEU A 115 19.96 -15.44 13.97
CA LEU A 115 19.25 -14.19 14.29
C LEU A 115 17.73 -14.35 14.11
N LEU A 116 17.29 -14.96 13.00
CA LEU A 116 15.87 -15.24 12.75
C LEU A 116 15.31 -16.24 13.77
N ALA A 117 16.07 -17.28 14.13
CA ALA A 117 15.66 -18.24 15.17
C ALA A 117 15.50 -17.57 16.53
N ALA A 118 16.41 -16.66 16.90
CA ALA A 118 16.27 -15.90 18.14
C ALA A 118 15.02 -15.01 18.16
N TYR A 119 14.66 -14.44 17.01
CA TYR A 119 13.41 -13.69 16.87
C TYR A 119 12.18 -14.60 16.99
N ALA A 120 12.18 -15.73 16.29
CA ALA A 120 11.10 -16.72 16.37
C ALA A 120 10.88 -17.22 17.80
N GLU A 121 11.95 -17.51 18.53
CA GLU A 121 11.88 -17.91 19.95
C GLU A 121 11.32 -16.81 20.84
N ALA A 122 11.79 -15.56 20.66
CA ALA A 122 11.25 -14.43 21.42
C ALA A 122 9.74 -14.19 21.15
N SER A 123 9.29 -14.47 19.93
CA SER A 123 7.90 -14.29 19.49
C SER A 123 6.93 -15.27 20.19
N LEU A 124 7.41 -16.41 20.68
CA LEU A 124 6.58 -17.34 21.46
C LEU A 124 5.96 -16.67 22.69
N ALA A 125 6.72 -15.78 23.35
CA ALA A 125 6.22 -15.03 24.51
C ALA A 125 5.06 -14.07 24.15
N HIS A 126 4.90 -13.76 22.86
CA HIS A 126 3.85 -12.87 22.34
C HIS A 126 2.66 -13.64 21.76
N GLY A 127 2.69 -14.97 21.78
CA GLY A 127 1.58 -15.81 21.33
C GLY A 127 1.61 -16.19 19.87
N ILE A 128 2.78 -16.09 19.21
CA ILE A 128 2.97 -16.56 17.83
C ILE A 128 4.19 -17.49 17.74
N ARG A 129 4.05 -18.55 16.95
CA ARG A 129 5.13 -19.45 16.58
C ARG A 129 5.51 -19.19 15.13
N TYR A 130 6.76 -18.76 14.90
CA TYR A 130 7.30 -18.58 13.56
C TYR A 130 8.11 -19.79 13.11
N HIS A 131 7.86 -20.22 11.87
CA HIS A 131 8.65 -21.20 11.13
C HIS A 131 9.52 -20.48 10.09
N ILE A 132 10.81 -20.84 10.02
CA ILE A 132 11.75 -20.24 9.06
C ILE A 132 11.71 -21.05 7.78
N ILE A 133 11.28 -20.43 6.69
CA ILE A 133 11.33 -20.98 5.34
C ILE A 133 12.43 -20.26 4.56
N ASP A 134 13.46 -21.03 4.19
CA ASP A 134 14.57 -20.58 3.36
C ASP A 134 14.32 -20.96 1.90
N ALA A 135 14.00 -19.98 1.06
CA ALA A 135 13.75 -20.23 -0.36
C ALA A 135 14.96 -20.81 -1.09
N ALA A 136 16.20 -20.54 -0.58
CA ALA A 136 17.42 -21.09 -1.17
C ALA A 136 17.61 -22.59 -0.90
N ASP A 137 16.98 -23.12 0.16
CA ASP A 137 17.20 -24.50 0.58
C ASP A 137 16.06 -24.97 1.51
N TYR A 138 14.97 -25.41 0.91
CA TYR A 138 13.83 -25.94 1.65
C TYR A 138 13.61 -27.42 1.30
N ALA A 139 13.59 -28.27 2.32
CA ALA A 139 13.29 -29.68 2.19
C ALA A 139 11.85 -29.97 2.64
N PHE A 140 11.02 -30.48 1.75
CA PHE A 140 9.74 -31.05 2.09
C PHE A 140 9.92 -32.49 2.55
N ILE A 141 9.30 -32.80 3.67
CA ILE A 141 9.06 -34.18 4.04
C ILE A 141 7.60 -34.44 3.72
N ASN A 142 7.32 -35.11 2.61
CA ASN A 142 5.98 -35.60 2.31
C ASN A 142 5.82 -37.02 2.83
N PRO A 143 5.23 -37.23 4.02
CA PRO A 143 5.09 -38.56 4.61
C PRO A 143 4.17 -39.49 3.82
N GLU A 144 3.27 -38.94 2.99
CA GLU A 144 2.32 -39.74 2.21
C GLU A 144 2.91 -40.23 0.87
N ALA A 145 3.83 -39.49 0.27
CA ALA A 145 4.41 -39.85 -1.02
C ALA A 145 5.79 -40.50 -0.91
N GLY A 146 6.41 -40.51 0.28
CA GLY A 146 7.76 -41.02 0.47
C GLY A 146 8.84 -40.27 -0.35
N ASP A 147 8.54 -39.05 -0.75
CA ASP A 147 9.36 -38.24 -1.65
C ASP A 147 9.93 -37.04 -0.89
N ASP A 148 11.24 -37.12 -0.59
CA ASP A 148 12.00 -36.01 -0.02
C ASP A 148 12.28 -34.98 -1.13
N ARG A 149 11.42 -33.99 -1.25
CA ARG A 149 11.56 -32.94 -2.25
C ARG A 149 12.36 -31.77 -1.71
N ARG A 150 13.44 -31.41 -2.37
CA ARG A 150 14.23 -30.21 -2.04
C ARG A 150 14.00 -29.14 -3.07
N VAL A 151 13.63 -27.93 -2.62
CA VAL A 151 13.43 -26.76 -3.46
C VAL A 151 14.55 -25.77 -3.19
N SER A 152 15.12 -25.22 -4.25
CA SER A 152 16.14 -24.17 -4.19
C SER A 152 15.77 -23.09 -5.19
N LEU A 153 15.36 -21.92 -4.68
CA LEU A 153 14.97 -20.76 -5.48
C LEU A 153 15.97 -19.62 -5.31
N SER A 154 16.09 -18.83 -6.35
CA SER A 154 16.84 -17.57 -6.36
C SER A 154 15.88 -16.39 -6.55
N PRO A 155 16.27 -15.14 -6.23
CA PRO A 155 15.42 -13.97 -6.49
C PRO A 155 15.07 -13.74 -7.97
N SER A 156 15.87 -14.30 -8.89
CA SER A 156 15.58 -14.26 -10.33
C SER A 156 14.54 -15.28 -10.78
N ASP A 157 14.18 -16.23 -9.92
CA ASP A 157 13.08 -17.13 -10.20
C ASP A 157 11.75 -16.38 -10.01
N SER A 158 10.76 -16.79 -10.80
CA SER A 158 9.45 -16.17 -10.74
C SER A 158 8.90 -16.13 -9.30
N TRP A 159 8.25 -15.03 -8.91
CA TRP A 159 7.53 -14.94 -7.64
C TRP A 159 6.48 -16.07 -7.50
N VAL A 160 5.94 -16.56 -8.61
CA VAL A 160 5.00 -17.69 -8.65
C VAL A 160 5.65 -18.96 -8.09
N GLY A 161 6.93 -19.23 -8.40
CA GLY A 161 7.69 -20.34 -7.81
C GLY A 161 7.82 -20.22 -6.30
N HIS A 162 8.02 -19.00 -5.79
CA HIS A 162 8.05 -18.71 -4.36
C HIS A 162 6.66 -18.90 -3.72
N GLY A 163 5.59 -18.52 -4.42
CA GLY A 163 4.21 -18.79 -4.02
C GLY A 163 3.89 -20.28 -3.92
N TYR A 164 4.37 -21.08 -4.88
CA TYR A 164 4.22 -22.55 -4.81
C TYR A 164 4.97 -23.15 -3.62
N LEU A 165 6.15 -22.66 -3.30
CA LEU A 165 6.89 -23.09 -2.12
C LEU A 165 6.06 -22.86 -0.83
N LEU A 166 5.44 -21.69 -0.69
CA LEU A 166 4.55 -21.38 0.43
C LEU A 166 3.29 -22.26 0.43
N ALA A 167 2.70 -22.51 -0.74
CA ALA A 167 1.53 -23.38 -0.88
C ALA A 167 1.84 -24.84 -0.49
N ASP A 168 2.99 -25.35 -0.90
CA ASP A 168 3.44 -26.69 -0.55
C ASP A 168 3.75 -26.79 0.95
N TYR A 169 4.40 -25.76 1.55
CA TYR A 169 4.58 -25.69 2.99
C TYR A 169 3.23 -25.72 3.72
N PHE A 170 2.28 -24.94 3.26
CA PHE A 170 0.95 -24.88 3.85
C PHE A 170 0.24 -26.24 3.79
N ARG A 171 0.36 -26.93 2.66
CA ARG A 171 -0.28 -28.22 2.42
C ARG A 171 0.38 -29.39 3.17
N PHE A 172 1.70 -29.42 3.24
CA PHE A 172 2.46 -30.59 3.66
C PHE A 172 3.32 -30.37 4.92
N GLY A 173 3.72 -29.14 5.21
CA GLY A 173 4.62 -28.81 6.32
C GLY A 173 3.95 -28.41 7.62
N ARG A 174 2.65 -28.38 7.65
CA ARG A 174 1.86 -27.78 8.72
C ARG A 174 1.27 -28.82 9.67
N SER A 175 1.40 -28.55 10.96
CA SER A 175 0.77 -29.39 12.01
C SER A 175 -0.57 -28.85 12.51
N THR A 176 -1.04 -27.71 11.98
CA THR A 176 -2.23 -26.98 12.47
C THR A 176 -3.44 -27.12 11.55
N SER A 177 -4.63 -26.93 12.11
CA SER A 177 -5.89 -27.03 11.35
C SER A 177 -6.02 -25.91 10.33
N GLU A 178 -6.71 -26.17 9.21
CA GLU A 178 -6.98 -25.20 8.13
C GLU A 178 -7.74 -23.94 8.60
N ASP A 179 -8.30 -23.96 9.81
CA ASP A 179 -9.13 -22.89 10.37
C ASP A 179 -8.35 -21.78 11.08
N GLU A 180 -7.01 -21.84 11.13
CA GLU A 180 -6.20 -20.88 11.86
C GLU A 180 -5.64 -19.78 10.95
N THR A 181 -5.77 -18.52 11.38
CA THR A 181 -5.16 -17.38 10.71
C THR A 181 -3.66 -17.46 10.81
N ASN A 182 -2.96 -17.31 9.69
CA ASN A 182 -1.52 -17.39 9.62
C ASN A 182 -0.91 -16.04 9.26
N TYR A 183 0.35 -15.88 9.61
CA TYR A 183 1.11 -14.67 9.34
C TYR A 183 2.31 -15.00 8.46
N LEU A 184 2.52 -14.20 7.45
CA LEU A 184 3.69 -14.29 6.56
C LEU A 184 4.53 -13.02 6.72
N PHE A 185 5.69 -13.15 7.36
CA PHE A 185 6.64 -12.08 7.47
C PHE A 185 7.80 -12.32 6.50
N ILE A 186 7.81 -11.57 5.40
CA ILE A 186 8.85 -11.64 4.36
C ILE A 186 10.03 -10.79 4.82
N ILE A 187 11.22 -11.42 4.89
CA ILE A 187 12.45 -10.75 5.30
C ILE A 187 13.32 -10.49 4.08
N GLY A 188 13.41 -9.23 3.68
CA GLY A 188 14.21 -8.78 2.54
C GLY A 188 13.41 -8.00 1.50
N GLY A 189 14.13 -7.25 0.67
CA GLY A 189 13.62 -6.58 -0.51
C GLY A 189 13.31 -7.55 -1.66
N SER A 190 13.00 -7.00 -2.84
CA SER A 190 12.76 -7.79 -4.05
C SER A 190 14.02 -8.55 -4.50
N ASP A 191 15.18 -8.06 -4.10
CA ASP A 191 16.49 -8.70 -4.32
C ASP A 191 16.71 -9.97 -3.48
N VAL A 192 15.87 -10.22 -2.48
CA VAL A 192 15.92 -11.39 -1.58
C VAL A 192 14.77 -12.34 -1.84
N ILE A 193 13.55 -11.86 -1.77
CA ILE A 193 12.30 -12.54 -2.14
C ILE A 193 11.57 -11.65 -3.14
N PRO A 194 11.39 -12.08 -4.39
CA PRO A 194 10.78 -11.24 -5.42
C PRO A 194 9.42 -10.72 -4.96
N MET A 195 9.20 -9.41 -5.14
CA MET A 195 7.88 -8.84 -4.94
C MET A 195 7.07 -9.10 -6.19
N PRO A 196 5.87 -9.69 -6.08
CA PRO A 196 5.00 -9.89 -7.22
C PRO A 196 4.71 -8.58 -7.94
N VAL A 197 4.74 -8.63 -9.26
CA VAL A 197 4.33 -7.55 -10.15
C VAL A 197 3.07 -8.00 -10.85
N VAL A 198 1.98 -7.28 -10.67
CA VAL A 198 0.68 -7.61 -11.24
C VAL A 198 0.21 -6.50 -12.18
N PRO A 199 -0.42 -6.83 -13.33
CA PRO A 199 -0.92 -5.82 -14.23
C PRO A 199 -2.08 -5.06 -13.59
N GLN A 200 -2.17 -3.78 -13.83
CA GLN A 200 -3.33 -2.99 -13.47
C GLN A 200 -4.36 -2.99 -14.62
N TYR A 201 -5.64 -2.82 -14.27
CA TYR A 201 -6.76 -2.92 -15.21
C TYR A 201 -7.58 -1.63 -15.32
N ILE A 202 -7.03 -0.49 -14.96
CA ILE A 202 -7.68 0.79 -15.22
C ILE A 202 -7.62 1.05 -16.71
N SER A 203 -8.78 1.05 -17.38
CA SER A 203 -8.91 1.32 -18.82
C SER A 203 -8.88 2.82 -19.10
N ASP A 204 -7.91 3.52 -18.57
CA ASP A 204 -7.63 4.92 -18.91
C ASP A 204 -6.35 4.93 -19.74
N PRO A 205 -6.40 5.32 -21.04
CA PRO A 205 -5.22 5.34 -21.90
C PRO A 205 -4.16 6.34 -21.44
N ASP A 206 -4.55 7.31 -20.62
CA ASP A 206 -3.64 8.30 -20.07
C ASP A 206 -3.05 7.86 -18.72
N TYR A 207 -3.47 6.70 -18.17
CA TYR A 207 -2.93 6.17 -16.93
C TYR A 207 -1.56 5.53 -17.19
N SER A 208 -0.53 6.06 -16.54
CA SER A 208 0.86 5.69 -16.85
C SER A 208 1.35 4.42 -16.16
N ASP A 209 0.74 4.04 -15.02
CA ASP A 209 1.15 2.83 -14.32
C ASP A 209 0.55 1.59 -15.00
N THR A 210 1.42 0.71 -15.49
CA THR A 210 1.01 -0.55 -16.14
C THR A 210 1.04 -1.74 -15.19
N ASP A 211 1.91 -1.68 -14.18
CA ASP A 211 2.22 -2.77 -13.28
C ASP A 211 2.21 -2.32 -11.83
N ILE A 212 1.78 -3.19 -10.93
CA ILE A 212 1.65 -2.93 -9.50
C ILE A 212 2.57 -3.88 -8.73
N ASP A 213 3.50 -3.34 -7.94
CA ASP A 213 4.29 -4.12 -7.00
C ASP A 213 3.47 -4.40 -5.73
N THR A 214 3.27 -5.67 -5.39
CA THR A 214 2.41 -6.04 -4.27
C THR A 214 2.73 -7.41 -3.69
N ASP A 215 2.68 -7.55 -2.38
CA ASP A 215 2.84 -8.85 -1.70
C ASP A 215 1.52 -9.63 -1.56
N ILE A 216 0.41 -9.07 -2.00
CA ILE A 216 -0.91 -9.67 -1.86
C ILE A 216 -1.03 -11.08 -2.49
N PRO A 217 -0.42 -11.38 -3.66
CA PRO A 217 -0.44 -12.72 -4.22
C PRO A 217 0.02 -13.81 -3.26
N TYR A 218 1.00 -13.52 -2.41
CA TYR A 218 1.46 -14.47 -1.39
C TYR A 218 0.41 -14.73 -0.31
N ALA A 219 -0.47 -13.76 -0.05
CA ALA A 219 -1.54 -13.91 0.94
C ALA A 219 -2.58 -14.98 0.53
N TYR A 220 -2.77 -15.16 -0.78
CA TYR A 220 -3.79 -16.05 -1.35
C TYR A 220 -3.21 -17.33 -1.93
N LEU A 221 -1.91 -17.55 -1.88
CA LEU A 221 -1.21 -18.70 -2.46
C LEU A 221 -1.57 -18.93 -3.93
N LEU A 222 -1.71 -17.86 -4.69
CA LEU A 222 -2.15 -17.88 -6.07
C LEU A 222 -1.07 -18.48 -6.98
N GLY A 223 -1.48 -19.39 -7.87
CA GLY A 223 -0.65 -19.93 -8.92
C GLY A 223 -0.77 -19.14 -10.24
N GLU A 224 0.02 -19.51 -11.26
CA GLU A 224 0.07 -18.85 -12.57
C GLU A 224 -1.30 -18.68 -13.25
N LYS A 225 -2.23 -19.62 -13.08
CA LYS A 225 -3.54 -19.59 -13.73
C LYS A 225 -4.50 -18.56 -13.12
N THR A 226 -4.27 -18.16 -11.88
CA THR A 226 -5.10 -17.19 -11.15
C THR A 226 -4.49 -15.81 -11.16
N TYR A 227 -3.25 -15.70 -11.60
CA TYR A 227 -2.48 -14.47 -11.68
C TYR A 227 -3.13 -13.33 -12.48
N PRO A 228 -3.71 -13.56 -13.68
CA PRO A 228 -4.32 -12.49 -14.46
C PRO A 228 -5.52 -11.81 -13.77
N MET A 229 -6.07 -12.43 -12.73
CA MET A 229 -7.27 -11.96 -12.04
C MET A 229 -6.98 -10.97 -10.90
N LEU A 230 -5.70 -10.76 -10.55
CA LEU A 230 -5.31 -9.95 -9.39
C LEU A 230 -5.58 -8.46 -9.52
N GLY A 231 -5.67 -7.93 -10.74
CA GLY A 231 -6.04 -6.54 -10.99
C GLY A 231 -7.54 -6.29 -10.96
N SER A 232 -8.34 -7.33 -10.78
CA SER A 232 -9.78 -7.23 -10.60
C SER A 232 -10.15 -7.51 -9.15
N ALA A 233 -11.36 -7.14 -8.76
CA ALA A 233 -11.91 -7.51 -7.46
C ALA A 233 -12.02 -9.03 -7.24
N GLU A 234 -11.69 -9.83 -8.24
CA GLU A 234 -11.71 -11.29 -8.21
C GLU A 234 -10.75 -11.90 -7.19
N ILE A 235 -9.68 -11.16 -6.79
CA ILE A 235 -8.78 -11.62 -5.74
C ILE A 235 -9.52 -11.98 -4.44
N PHE A 236 -10.66 -11.33 -4.18
CA PHE A 236 -11.46 -11.58 -2.98
C PHE A 236 -12.36 -12.81 -3.08
N GLN A 237 -12.42 -13.48 -4.24
CA GLN A 237 -13.08 -14.77 -4.42
C GLN A 237 -12.25 -15.90 -3.82
N TYR A 238 -10.95 -15.64 -3.56
CA TYR A 238 -10.03 -16.61 -3.02
C TYR A 238 -9.92 -16.48 -1.51
N GLU A 239 -9.73 -17.59 -0.83
CA GLU A 239 -9.46 -17.62 0.59
C GLU A 239 -8.08 -17.01 0.88
N GLN A 240 -8.03 -16.09 1.82
CA GLN A 240 -6.76 -15.53 2.29
C GLN A 240 -6.15 -16.46 3.36
N TYR A 241 -4.96 -16.98 3.07
CA TYR A 241 -4.24 -17.90 3.97
C TYR A 241 -3.27 -17.18 4.89
N PHE A 242 -2.73 -16.03 4.48
CA PHE A 242 -1.76 -15.29 5.27
C PHE A 242 -2.13 -13.81 5.41
N HIS A 243 -1.90 -13.27 6.59
CA HIS A 243 -1.69 -11.85 6.78
C HIS A 243 -0.23 -11.55 6.46
N VAL A 244 0.03 -10.80 5.40
CA VAL A 244 1.37 -10.57 4.87
C VAL A 244 1.91 -9.23 5.32
N GLY A 245 3.20 -9.21 5.69
CA GLY A 245 4.00 -8.01 5.84
C GLY A 245 5.43 -8.28 5.39
N ARG A 246 6.12 -7.25 4.91
CA ARG A 246 7.49 -7.33 4.41
C ARG A 246 8.42 -6.43 5.22
N LEU A 247 9.60 -6.91 5.59
CA LEU A 247 10.71 -6.06 6.03
C LEU A 247 11.53 -5.67 4.78
N PRO A 248 11.37 -4.46 4.25
CA PRO A 248 12.16 -4.00 3.13
C PRO A 248 13.58 -3.72 3.64
N LEU A 249 14.56 -4.30 3.00
CA LEU A 249 15.97 -4.02 3.29
C LEU A 249 16.52 -3.15 2.16
N ALA A 250 17.09 -2.02 2.51
CA ALA A 250 17.77 -1.14 1.57
C ALA A 250 18.91 -1.88 0.85
N GLU A 251 19.33 -1.37 -0.31
CA GLU A 251 20.43 -1.98 -1.06
C GLU A 251 21.71 -2.09 -0.22
N ASP A 252 22.00 -1.05 0.56
CA ASP A 252 23.16 -0.93 1.46
C ASP A 252 22.91 -1.44 2.90
N ALA A 253 21.80 -2.16 3.13
CA ALA A 253 21.46 -2.67 4.46
C ALA A 253 22.51 -3.66 4.99
N SER A 254 22.77 -3.59 6.30
CA SER A 254 23.69 -4.45 7.02
C SER A 254 22.97 -5.50 7.88
N LEU A 255 23.73 -6.48 8.39
CA LEU A 255 23.21 -7.43 9.38
C LEU A 255 22.74 -6.73 10.65
N ASP A 256 23.39 -5.62 11.04
CA ASP A 256 22.99 -4.85 12.24
C ASP A 256 21.65 -4.16 12.07
N ASP A 257 21.28 -3.77 10.85
CA ASP A 257 19.96 -3.21 10.56
C ASP A 257 18.87 -4.25 10.74
N LEU A 258 19.06 -5.44 10.17
CA LEU A 258 18.15 -6.56 10.38
C LEU A 258 18.05 -6.90 11.87
N ALA A 259 19.20 -7.04 12.54
CA ALA A 259 19.22 -7.33 13.98
C ALA A 259 18.57 -6.22 14.81
N GLY A 260 18.77 -4.97 14.42
CA GLY A 260 18.16 -3.80 15.05
C GLY A 260 16.63 -3.85 14.97
N TYR A 261 16.08 -4.09 13.78
CA TYR A 261 14.64 -4.24 13.60
C TYR A 261 14.09 -5.40 14.43
N LEU A 262 14.64 -6.61 14.29
CA LEU A 262 14.14 -7.81 14.97
C LEU A 262 14.23 -7.67 16.50
N ARG A 263 15.28 -7.05 17.05
CA ARG A 263 15.38 -6.76 18.49
C ARG A 263 14.31 -5.78 18.97
N ARG A 264 13.95 -4.77 18.18
CA ARG A 264 12.86 -3.83 18.52
C ARG A 264 11.51 -4.52 18.47
N ALA A 265 11.24 -5.27 17.39
CA ALA A 265 10.01 -6.03 17.22
C ALA A 265 9.80 -7.06 18.34
N ALA A 266 10.86 -7.78 18.74
CA ALA A 266 10.82 -8.75 19.85
C ALA A 266 10.59 -8.10 21.23
N LYS A 267 10.98 -6.84 21.42
CA LYS A 267 10.75 -6.10 22.67
C LYS A 267 9.38 -5.44 22.72
N ALA A 268 8.74 -5.27 21.59
CA ALA A 268 7.38 -4.79 21.54
C ALA A 268 6.46 -5.90 22.09
N PRO A 269 5.94 -5.82 23.33
CA PRO A 269 5.24 -6.94 23.98
C PRO A 269 3.89 -7.23 23.34
N GLY A 270 3.90 -7.67 22.07
CA GLY A 270 2.69 -7.86 21.26
C GLY A 270 1.90 -6.58 21.00
N THR A 271 2.22 -5.49 21.70
CA THR A 271 1.50 -4.22 21.64
C THR A 271 2.45 -3.03 21.60
N LEU A 272 2.39 -2.26 20.52
CA LEU A 272 3.07 -0.98 20.44
C LEU A 272 2.18 0.10 21.05
N GLY A 273 2.71 0.86 22.01
CA GLY A 273 1.94 1.93 22.66
C GLY A 273 1.92 3.21 21.82
N ILE A 274 0.76 3.61 21.32
CA ILE A 274 0.54 4.91 20.68
C ILE A 274 0.01 5.89 21.72
N GLY A 275 0.76 6.94 22.00
CA GLY A 275 0.37 8.02 22.91
C GLY A 275 0.33 9.37 22.23
N ARG A 276 0.97 9.50 21.06
CA ARG A 276 1.14 10.75 20.35
C ARG A 276 1.16 10.52 18.84
N VAL A 277 0.42 11.36 18.11
CA VAL A 277 0.31 11.30 16.64
C VAL A 277 0.73 12.62 16.04
N TYR A 278 1.46 12.57 14.94
CA TYR A 278 1.72 13.67 14.03
C TYR A 278 0.98 13.41 12.71
N GLY A 279 0.20 14.36 12.24
CA GLY A 279 -0.50 14.28 10.94
C GLY A 279 -0.16 15.48 10.07
N GLN A 280 0.13 15.26 8.78
CA GLN A 280 0.37 16.31 7.80
C GLN A 280 -0.40 16.02 6.52
N THR A 281 -1.04 17.06 5.97
CA THR A 281 -1.88 16.94 4.78
C THR A 281 -1.65 18.09 3.82
N ASP A 282 -1.89 17.84 2.54
CA ASP A 282 -2.11 18.92 1.57
C ASP A 282 -3.41 19.67 1.92
N LEU A 283 -3.41 20.98 1.69
CA LEU A 283 -4.57 21.85 1.92
C LEU A 283 -5.81 21.37 1.15
N THR A 284 -5.61 20.87 -0.06
CA THR A 284 -6.67 20.37 -0.95
C THR A 284 -7.46 19.24 -0.30
N TRP A 285 -6.79 18.37 0.48
CA TRP A 285 -7.41 17.20 1.12
C TRP A 285 -7.67 17.36 2.61
N LEU A 286 -7.58 18.56 3.16
CA LEU A 286 -7.74 18.79 4.60
C LEU A 286 -9.03 18.20 5.17
N SER A 287 -10.15 18.28 4.44
CA SER A 287 -11.42 17.74 4.92
C SER A 287 -11.45 16.20 4.91
N ALA A 288 -10.91 15.58 3.87
CA ALA A 288 -10.76 14.12 3.78
C ALA A 288 -9.83 13.60 4.86
N SER A 289 -8.64 14.20 4.99
CA SER A 289 -7.65 13.83 6.01
C SER A 289 -8.17 13.98 7.44
N ALA A 290 -9.00 15.01 7.70
CA ALA A 290 -9.65 15.18 9.00
C ALA A 290 -10.63 14.04 9.30
N SER A 291 -11.32 13.51 8.28
CA SER A 291 -12.21 12.36 8.41
C SER A 291 -11.43 11.06 8.55
N VAL A 292 -10.32 10.90 7.79
CA VAL A 292 -9.40 9.75 7.90
C VAL A 292 -8.81 9.65 9.29
N SER A 293 -8.43 10.77 9.87
CA SER A 293 -7.76 10.85 11.18
C SER A 293 -8.73 10.84 12.38
N GLU A 294 -10.03 10.65 12.15
CA GLU A 294 -11.04 10.59 13.22
C GLU A 294 -10.71 9.57 14.34
N PRO A 295 -10.13 8.38 14.05
CA PRO A 295 -9.72 7.45 15.10
C PRO A 295 -8.74 8.05 16.11
N PHE A 296 -7.80 8.89 15.69
CA PHE A 296 -6.85 9.55 16.60
C PHE A 296 -7.55 10.55 17.52
N ARG A 297 -8.52 11.29 17.00
CA ARG A 297 -9.32 12.22 17.76
C ARG A 297 -10.20 11.49 18.79
N ARG A 298 -10.80 10.36 18.39
CA ARG A 298 -11.61 9.50 19.27
C ARG A 298 -10.78 9.00 20.46
N HIS A 299 -9.54 8.61 20.22
CA HIS A 299 -8.60 8.15 21.24
C HIS A 299 -7.82 9.28 21.93
N LYS A 300 -8.07 10.56 21.58
CA LYS A 300 -7.41 11.75 22.16
C LYS A 300 -5.88 11.70 22.01
N LEU A 301 -5.40 11.24 20.87
CA LEU A 301 -3.96 11.07 20.61
C LEU A 301 -3.28 12.32 20.06
N TYR A 302 -4.06 13.25 19.49
CA TYR A 302 -3.54 14.54 19.08
C TYR A 302 -3.28 15.43 20.28
N ARG A 303 -2.17 16.15 20.25
CA ARG A 303 -1.97 17.30 21.12
C ARG A 303 -2.52 18.52 20.38
N GLY A 304 -3.65 19.05 20.87
CA GLY A 304 -4.09 20.35 20.43
C GLY A 304 -3.05 21.39 20.81
N ASP A 305 -2.56 22.15 19.85
CA ASP A 305 -1.84 23.39 20.10
C ASP A 305 -2.69 24.54 19.56
N GLU A 306 -3.60 25.04 20.39
CA GLU A 306 -4.52 26.14 20.07
C GLU A 306 -3.80 27.46 19.75
N ARG A 307 -2.47 27.49 19.91
CA ARG A 307 -1.65 28.69 19.66
C ARG A 307 -1.05 28.73 18.26
N LEU A 308 -1.17 27.65 17.48
CA LEU A 308 -0.70 27.63 16.11
C LEU A 308 -1.66 28.35 15.18
N ASP A 309 -1.10 29.06 14.20
CA ASP A 309 -1.86 29.70 13.12
C ASP A 309 -2.70 28.64 12.37
N GLU A 310 -3.98 28.89 12.17
CA GLU A 310 -4.90 27.99 11.46
C GLU A 310 -4.48 27.69 10.02
N ARG A 311 -3.63 28.54 9.41
CA ARG A 311 -3.02 28.26 8.09
C ARG A 311 -1.97 27.17 8.15
N ILE A 312 -1.37 26.93 9.31
CA ILE A 312 -0.32 25.93 9.54
C ILE A 312 -0.93 24.68 10.14
N TYR A 313 -1.91 24.83 11.05
CA TYR A 313 -2.47 23.72 11.81
C TYR A 313 -3.97 23.88 11.97
N SER A 314 -4.73 22.96 11.41
CA SER A 314 -6.20 22.92 11.55
C SER A 314 -6.68 21.49 11.60
N ARG A 315 -7.80 21.25 12.30
CA ARG A 315 -8.42 19.94 12.45
C ARG A 315 -7.45 18.84 12.95
N ASN A 316 -6.48 19.24 13.79
CA ASN A 316 -5.40 18.38 14.30
C ASN A 316 -4.37 17.91 13.26
N LEU A 317 -4.27 18.59 12.12
CA LEU A 317 -3.34 18.29 11.05
C LEU A 317 -2.49 19.50 10.72
N PHE A 318 -1.21 19.28 10.43
CA PHE A 318 -0.35 20.27 9.81
C PHE A 318 -0.67 20.38 8.32
N ILE A 319 -0.76 21.63 7.83
CA ILE A 319 -1.27 21.93 6.48
C ILE A 319 -0.11 22.39 5.60
N SER A 320 0.18 21.63 4.57
CA SER A 320 1.07 22.03 3.50
C SER A 320 0.27 22.68 2.34
N PRO A 321 0.80 23.69 1.63
CA PRO A 321 2.20 24.09 1.61
C PRO A 321 2.62 25.09 2.71
N CYS A 322 1.71 25.51 3.61
CA CYS A 322 2.11 26.41 4.71
C CYS A 322 3.16 25.77 5.63
N VAL A 323 3.18 24.44 5.73
CA VAL A 323 4.24 23.64 6.34
C VAL A 323 5.04 22.98 5.23
N GLU A 324 5.97 23.74 4.66
CA GLU A 324 6.95 23.25 3.70
C GLU A 324 8.26 22.83 4.40
N ARG A 325 9.21 22.27 3.64
CA ARG A 325 10.51 21.79 4.15
C ARG A 325 11.22 22.78 5.08
N SER A 326 11.16 24.09 4.78
CA SER A 326 11.83 25.12 5.58
C SER A 326 11.20 25.33 6.97
N ILE A 327 9.94 24.93 7.14
CA ILE A 327 9.15 25.13 8.37
C ILE A 327 9.00 23.82 9.13
N VAL A 328 9.00 22.66 8.43
CA VAL A 328 8.73 21.36 9.04
C VAL A 328 9.68 21.05 10.21
N ASP A 329 10.94 21.42 10.13
CA ASP A 329 11.92 21.20 11.20
C ASP A 329 11.53 21.89 12.53
N LYS A 330 10.66 22.91 12.48
CA LYS A 330 10.18 23.65 13.64
C LYS A 330 8.91 23.05 14.25
N VAL A 331 8.09 22.39 13.43
CA VAL A 331 6.78 21.90 13.83
C VAL A 331 6.73 20.37 13.88
N PHE A 332 7.69 19.69 13.26
CA PHE A 332 7.76 18.24 13.20
C PHE A 332 7.93 17.63 14.60
N ASP A 333 6.96 16.83 14.99
CA ASP A 333 6.98 16.16 16.28
C ASP A 333 7.84 14.89 16.23
N ARG A 334 9.13 15.02 16.52
CA ARG A 334 10.09 13.90 16.52
C ARG A 334 9.72 12.78 17.50
N ASN A 335 8.88 13.07 18.48
CA ASN A 335 8.47 12.11 19.51
C ASN A 335 7.06 11.52 19.26
N ALA A 336 6.50 11.71 18.07
CA ALA A 336 5.26 11.05 17.71
C ALA A 336 5.49 9.53 17.56
N ASP A 337 4.58 8.74 18.09
CA ASP A 337 4.60 7.28 17.97
C ASP A 337 4.02 6.83 16.62
N LEU A 338 3.11 7.63 16.05
CA LEU A 338 2.49 7.39 14.76
C LEU A 338 2.52 8.65 13.90
N TYR A 339 2.91 8.49 12.65
CA TYR A 339 2.88 9.53 11.63
C TYR A 339 1.84 9.18 10.56
N TYR A 340 1.04 10.17 10.18
CA TYR A 340 0.07 10.08 9.11
C TYR A 340 0.32 11.17 8.08
N PHE A 341 0.44 10.78 6.80
CA PHE A 341 0.67 11.69 5.69
C PHE A 341 -0.38 11.51 4.60
N ASN A 342 -1.05 12.61 4.24
CA ASN A 342 -1.87 12.71 3.03
C ASN A 342 -1.33 13.86 2.17
N LEU A 343 -0.33 13.54 1.37
CA LEU A 343 0.48 14.45 0.57
C LEU A 343 0.69 13.82 -0.81
N HIS A 344 1.12 14.61 -1.79
CA HIS A 344 1.57 14.04 -3.07
C HIS A 344 2.86 13.25 -2.89
N GLY A 345 2.99 12.15 -3.63
CA GLY A 345 4.23 11.39 -3.78
C GLY A 345 4.74 11.46 -5.22
N SER A 346 5.98 11.03 -5.43
CA SER A 346 6.63 11.03 -6.74
C SER A 346 7.38 9.72 -6.97
N ASP A 347 7.41 9.28 -8.21
CA ASP A 347 8.22 8.15 -8.68
C ASP A 347 9.62 8.58 -9.17
N ALA A 348 9.89 9.89 -9.21
CA ALA A 348 11.15 10.42 -9.70
C ALA A 348 12.33 9.89 -8.86
N PRO A 349 13.41 9.39 -9.49
CA PRO A 349 14.53 8.76 -8.79
C PRO A 349 15.22 9.66 -7.75
N THR A 350 15.14 10.97 -7.93
CA THR A 350 15.80 11.96 -7.07
C THR A 350 14.85 12.72 -6.15
N ALA A 351 13.55 12.34 -6.14
CA ALA A 351 12.50 13.14 -5.50
C ALA A 351 11.53 12.25 -4.71
N CYS A 352 12.06 11.30 -3.94
CA CYS A 352 11.23 10.43 -3.09
C CYS A 352 10.72 11.11 -1.81
N SER A 353 10.60 12.44 -1.80
CA SER A 353 9.94 13.23 -0.75
C SER A 353 8.42 13.24 -0.93
N PHE A 354 7.70 13.75 0.07
CA PHE A 354 6.30 14.08 -0.10
C PHE A 354 6.12 15.58 -0.35
N TYR A 355 5.14 15.91 -1.17
CA TYR A 355 4.93 17.24 -1.71
C TYR A 355 3.51 17.74 -1.43
N ALA A 356 3.33 19.04 -1.52
CA ALA A 356 2.02 19.69 -1.54
C ALA A 356 1.95 20.68 -2.70
N SER A 357 0.73 20.91 -3.21
CA SER A 357 0.49 21.82 -4.32
C SER A 357 -0.29 23.06 -3.89
N TYR A 358 0.05 24.21 -4.45
CA TYR A 358 -0.72 25.43 -4.28
C TYR A 358 -0.44 26.42 -5.42
N ARG A 359 -1.47 26.89 -6.09
CA ARG A 359 -1.38 27.90 -7.16
C ARG A 359 -0.31 27.58 -8.21
N GLN A 360 -0.38 26.36 -8.77
CA GLN A 360 0.53 25.91 -9.83
C GLN A 360 2.00 25.78 -9.39
N GLN A 361 2.24 25.60 -8.12
CA GLN A 361 3.56 25.34 -7.58
C GLN A 361 3.55 24.11 -6.69
N CYS A 362 4.60 23.32 -6.84
CA CYS A 362 4.85 22.15 -6.00
C CYS A 362 5.84 22.52 -4.91
N TYR A 363 5.52 22.18 -3.66
CA TYR A 363 6.31 22.46 -2.48
C TYR A 363 6.71 21.15 -1.82
N GLU A 364 7.99 20.97 -1.56
CA GLU A 364 8.48 19.83 -0.79
C GLU A 364 8.01 19.98 0.66
N ALA A 365 7.10 19.11 1.09
CA ALA A 365 6.44 19.17 2.38
C ALA A 365 7.25 18.45 3.47
N ILE A 366 7.78 17.25 3.17
CA ILE A 366 8.63 16.46 4.07
C ILE A 366 9.55 15.55 3.28
N THR A 367 10.78 15.40 3.75
CA THR A 367 11.83 14.59 3.12
C THR A 367 12.08 13.29 3.88
N PRO A 368 12.69 12.28 3.24
CA PRO A 368 13.16 11.08 3.92
C PRO A 368 14.06 11.37 5.12
N ARG A 369 14.98 12.34 4.97
CA ARG A 369 15.89 12.77 6.05
C ARG A 369 15.13 13.34 7.27
N GLN A 370 14.08 14.12 7.04
CA GLN A 370 13.28 14.66 8.14
C GLN A 370 12.52 13.55 8.85
N LEU A 371 11.92 12.60 8.10
CA LEU A 371 11.26 11.46 8.70
C LEU A 371 12.24 10.57 9.48
N ALA A 372 13.44 10.33 8.97
CA ALA A 372 14.49 9.60 9.68
C ALA A 372 14.94 10.30 11.00
N SER A 373 14.72 11.62 11.12
CA SER A 373 15.02 12.35 12.36
C SER A 373 14.01 12.09 13.50
N ALA A 374 12.91 11.40 13.25
CA ALA A 374 11.96 10.98 14.29
C ALA A 374 12.64 10.10 15.34
N GLU A 375 12.24 10.24 16.61
CA GLU A 375 12.83 9.50 17.73
C GLU A 375 12.01 8.26 18.10
N ALA A 376 10.71 8.26 17.83
CA ALA A 376 9.80 7.22 18.27
C ALA A 376 8.97 6.55 17.15
N ALA A 377 8.94 7.05 15.97
CA ALA A 377 8.14 6.66 14.80
C ALA A 377 7.80 5.15 14.68
N ASN A 378 7.06 4.59 15.63
CA ASN A 378 6.75 3.15 15.63
C ASN A 378 5.87 2.74 14.44
N VAL A 379 4.97 3.65 14.02
CA VAL A 379 4.01 3.42 12.93
C VAL A 379 4.02 4.61 11.97
N VAL A 380 4.10 4.34 10.69
CA VAL A 380 3.90 5.33 9.61
C VAL A 380 2.78 4.86 8.71
N VAL A 381 1.86 5.74 8.38
CA VAL A 381 0.76 5.50 7.43
C VAL A 381 0.74 6.64 6.43
N THR A 382 0.77 6.33 5.15
CA THR A 382 0.74 7.35 4.09
C THR A 382 -0.22 6.98 2.97
N GLU A 383 -0.88 7.99 2.43
CA GLU A 383 -1.74 7.89 1.24
C GLU A 383 -1.03 8.40 -0.02
N ALA A 384 0.20 8.89 0.11
CA ALA A 384 0.95 9.45 -1.01
C ALA A 384 1.21 8.41 -2.11
N CYS A 385 1.08 8.83 -3.38
CA CYS A 385 1.53 8.06 -4.53
C CYS A 385 2.98 7.62 -4.30
N TYR A 386 3.31 6.38 -4.65
CA TYR A 386 4.66 5.83 -4.49
C TYR A 386 5.23 5.95 -3.06
N GLY A 387 4.39 6.18 -2.07
CA GLY A 387 4.81 6.37 -0.68
C GLY A 387 5.51 5.15 -0.08
N ALA A 388 5.35 3.99 -0.70
CA ALA A 388 6.00 2.74 -0.32
C ALA A 388 7.05 2.27 -1.34
N LYS A 389 7.57 3.15 -2.19
CA LYS A 389 8.64 2.80 -3.14
C LYS A 389 9.95 2.51 -2.40
N PHE A 390 10.63 1.41 -2.76
CA PHE A 390 11.87 1.01 -2.10
C PHE A 390 12.84 0.19 -2.95
N GLN A 391 12.38 -0.39 -4.07
CA GLN A 391 13.23 -1.20 -4.93
C GLN A 391 14.34 -0.35 -5.54
N ASP A 392 15.57 -0.88 -5.54
CA ASP A 392 16.77 -0.24 -6.12
C ASP A 392 17.19 1.08 -5.45
N TYR A 393 16.80 1.27 -4.16
CA TYR A 393 17.17 2.44 -3.37
C TYR A 393 18.00 2.08 -2.14
N GLY A 394 18.94 2.99 -1.82
CA GLY A 394 19.72 2.96 -0.59
C GLY A 394 18.95 3.48 0.62
N ARG A 395 19.56 3.30 1.78
CA ARG A 395 19.02 3.74 3.05
C ARG A 395 18.79 5.26 3.04
N GLY A 396 17.58 5.69 3.43
CA GLY A 396 17.24 7.10 3.54
C GLY A 396 16.95 7.80 2.20
N GLU A 397 16.94 7.09 1.08
CA GLU A 397 16.62 7.66 -0.22
C GLU A 397 15.10 7.74 -0.47
N THR A 398 14.31 6.84 0.14
CA THR A 398 12.84 6.88 0.07
C THR A 398 12.23 7.08 1.45
N MET A 399 10.96 7.52 1.49
CA MET A 399 10.23 7.70 2.75
C MET A 399 10.11 6.37 3.52
N LEU A 400 9.84 5.28 2.83
CA LEU A 400 9.75 3.94 3.44
C LEU A 400 11.09 3.51 4.03
N LEU A 401 12.18 3.55 3.26
CA LEU A 401 13.49 3.08 3.73
C LEU A 401 14.07 3.99 4.83
N ALA A 402 13.80 5.30 4.75
CA ALA A 402 14.17 6.25 5.79
C ALA A 402 13.44 5.98 7.11
N ALA A 403 12.15 5.63 7.04
CA ALA A 403 11.36 5.25 8.20
C ALA A 403 11.82 3.93 8.79
N MET A 404 11.86 2.85 7.98
CA MET A 404 12.13 1.48 8.44
C MET A 404 13.58 1.24 8.90
N GLY A 405 14.52 2.12 8.53
CA GLY A 405 15.95 1.95 8.83
C GLY A 405 16.25 1.84 10.32
N ASP A 406 15.71 2.74 11.15
CA ASP A 406 16.13 2.82 12.56
C ASP A 406 15.02 2.57 13.60
N LYS A 407 13.76 2.97 13.37
CA LYS A 407 12.79 3.06 14.47
C LYS A 407 11.41 2.53 14.14
N THR A 408 10.95 2.69 12.93
CA THR A 408 9.62 2.26 12.51
C THR A 408 9.52 0.75 12.51
N LEU A 409 8.44 0.25 13.07
CA LEU A 409 8.13 -1.18 13.11
C LEU A 409 7.02 -1.56 12.14
N LEU A 410 6.13 -0.61 11.81
CA LEU A 410 5.04 -0.79 10.87
C LEU A 410 4.95 0.41 9.92
N TYR A 411 4.83 0.13 8.64
CA TYR A 411 4.61 1.14 7.61
C TYR A 411 3.53 0.66 6.64
N LEU A 412 2.55 1.51 6.33
CA LEU A 412 1.53 1.27 5.31
C LEU A 412 1.59 2.35 4.26
N GLY A 413 1.67 1.96 2.99
CA GLY A 413 1.69 2.91 1.87
C GLY A 413 1.47 2.24 0.52
N SER A 414 1.26 3.06 -0.51
CA SER A 414 1.07 2.63 -1.88
C SER A 414 2.39 2.47 -2.63
N SER A 415 2.49 1.43 -3.44
CA SER A 415 3.62 1.21 -4.37
C SER A 415 3.49 2.01 -5.67
N ARG A 416 2.28 2.52 -5.96
CA ARG A 416 1.94 3.19 -7.22
C ARG A 416 1.13 4.46 -6.98
N ILE A 417 0.49 4.98 -8.03
CA ILE A 417 -0.37 6.17 -7.95
C ILE A 417 -1.59 5.86 -7.10
N ALA A 418 -1.65 6.43 -5.91
CA ALA A 418 -2.78 6.27 -4.99
C ALA A 418 -3.92 7.24 -5.32
N TRP A 419 -5.13 6.79 -5.13
CA TRP A 419 -6.36 7.54 -5.32
C TRP A 419 -7.10 7.72 -4.01
N GLY A 420 -7.74 8.85 -3.82
CA GLY A 420 -8.51 9.10 -2.61
C GLY A 420 -9.61 10.14 -2.77
N ALA A 421 -10.39 10.33 -1.73
CA ALA A 421 -11.45 11.34 -1.69
C ALA A 421 -10.83 12.74 -1.72
N SER A 422 -11.35 13.60 -2.59
CA SER A 422 -10.93 15.00 -2.62
C SER A 422 -11.53 15.79 -1.45
N GLN A 423 -12.73 15.44 -1.05
CA GLN A 423 -13.44 16.04 0.07
C GLN A 423 -14.25 14.96 0.79
N SER A 424 -14.37 15.09 2.10
CA SER A 424 -15.22 14.23 2.93
C SER A 424 -15.82 15.01 4.08
N SER A 425 -17.06 14.71 4.42
CA SER A 425 -17.73 15.25 5.60
C SER A 425 -17.66 14.30 6.80
N SER A 426 -17.40 13.03 6.56
CA SER A 426 -17.37 11.98 7.59
C SER A 426 -16.56 10.76 7.14
N ALA A 427 -16.25 9.87 8.07
CA ALA A 427 -15.59 8.60 7.73
C ALA A 427 -16.45 7.70 6.82
N ALA A 428 -17.78 7.90 6.77
CA ALA A 428 -18.66 7.14 5.89
C ALA A 428 -18.51 7.52 4.41
N ASP A 429 -18.06 8.75 4.14
CA ASP A 429 -17.90 9.29 2.78
C ASP A 429 -16.50 8.99 2.20
N LEU A 430 -15.61 8.42 3.00
CA LEU A 430 -14.23 8.10 2.59
C LEU A 430 -14.22 7.00 1.53
N ASN A 431 -13.28 7.14 0.59
CA ASN A 431 -13.14 6.24 -0.55
C ASN A 431 -11.67 5.89 -0.78
N ASN A 432 -11.39 4.84 -1.52
CA ASN A 432 -10.05 4.43 -1.94
C ASN A 432 -9.00 4.49 -0.79
N ALA A 433 -7.86 5.15 -0.98
CA ALA A 433 -6.79 5.25 0.00
C ALA A 433 -7.26 5.78 1.36
N ASP A 434 -8.10 6.82 1.36
CA ASP A 434 -8.64 7.41 2.59
C ASP A 434 -9.48 6.40 3.39
N ARG A 435 -10.31 5.59 2.70
CA ARG A 435 -11.09 4.54 3.36
C ARG A 435 -10.18 3.44 3.91
N LEU A 436 -9.24 2.98 3.10
CA LEU A 436 -8.31 1.94 3.49
C LEU A 436 -7.51 2.35 4.74
N THR A 437 -6.94 3.54 4.72
CA THR A 437 -6.12 4.06 5.82
C THR A 437 -6.94 4.35 7.08
N ASN A 438 -8.14 4.92 6.95
CA ASN A 438 -9.04 5.13 8.09
C ASN A 438 -9.40 3.83 8.79
N VAL A 439 -9.82 2.80 8.03
CA VAL A 439 -10.20 1.50 8.60
C VAL A 439 -8.99 0.80 9.19
N TYR A 440 -7.83 0.81 8.50
CA TYR A 440 -6.58 0.26 9.01
C TYR A 440 -6.21 0.85 10.37
N MET A 441 -6.16 2.18 10.47
CA MET A 441 -5.80 2.87 11.71
C MET A 441 -6.84 2.64 12.81
N SER A 442 -8.13 2.58 12.47
CA SER A 442 -9.18 2.26 13.44
C SER A 442 -8.99 0.88 14.04
N ARG A 443 -8.78 -0.14 13.20
CA ARG A 443 -8.58 -1.52 13.65
C ARG A 443 -7.27 -1.69 14.42
N LEU A 444 -6.21 -1.05 13.96
CA LEU A 444 -4.92 -1.06 14.63
C LEU A 444 -5.04 -0.51 16.08
N LEU A 445 -5.72 0.63 16.25
CA LEU A 445 -5.96 1.24 17.58
C LEU A 445 -6.95 0.45 18.44
N GLU A 446 -7.80 -0.37 17.85
CA GLU A 446 -8.68 -1.32 18.52
C GLU A 446 -7.94 -2.58 19.00
N GLY A 447 -6.63 -2.73 18.67
CA GLY A 447 -5.76 -3.80 19.14
C GLY A 447 -5.72 -5.03 18.21
N TYR A 448 -6.21 -4.92 16.97
CA TYR A 448 -5.93 -5.93 15.95
C TYR A 448 -4.44 -5.93 15.61
N SER A 449 -3.91 -7.08 15.17
CA SER A 449 -2.58 -7.09 14.58
C SER A 449 -2.54 -6.25 13.30
N ALA A 450 -1.35 -5.79 12.92
CA ALA A 450 -1.20 -4.96 11.72
C ALA A 450 -1.71 -5.68 10.46
N GLY A 451 -1.45 -6.98 10.33
CA GLY A 451 -1.92 -7.78 9.21
C GLY A 451 -3.44 -7.97 9.20
N GLU A 452 -4.07 -8.23 10.37
CA GLU A 452 -5.53 -8.30 10.49
C GLU A 452 -6.19 -6.95 10.21
N ALA A 453 -5.63 -5.86 10.76
CA ALA A 453 -6.12 -4.51 10.51
C ALA A 453 -6.09 -4.17 9.01
N PHE A 454 -5.01 -4.55 8.31
CA PHE A 454 -4.88 -4.35 6.88
C PHE A 454 -5.85 -5.23 6.07
N TYR A 455 -6.01 -6.49 6.45
CA TYR A 455 -7.02 -7.37 5.86
C TYR A 455 -8.44 -6.79 6.00
N LEU A 456 -8.83 -6.37 7.20
CA LEU A 456 -10.15 -5.78 7.47
C LEU A 456 -10.35 -4.45 6.73
N ALA A 457 -9.29 -3.65 6.56
CA ALA A 457 -9.34 -2.44 5.75
C ALA A 457 -9.69 -2.74 4.30
N ARG A 458 -9.06 -3.74 3.69
CA ARG A 458 -9.38 -4.21 2.33
C ARG A 458 -10.79 -4.80 2.27
N GLN A 459 -11.18 -5.64 3.24
CA GLN A 459 -12.53 -6.21 3.32
C GLN A 459 -13.64 -5.15 3.43
N SER A 460 -13.34 -3.98 4.01
CA SER A 460 -14.32 -2.91 4.17
C SER A 460 -14.90 -2.38 2.86
N PHE A 461 -14.21 -2.60 1.75
CA PHE A 461 -14.70 -2.20 0.43
C PHE A 461 -15.89 -3.05 -0.05
N PHE A 462 -16.06 -4.28 0.46
CA PHE A 462 -17.21 -5.12 0.13
C PHE A 462 -18.54 -4.53 0.61
N ASP A 463 -18.52 -3.89 1.77
CA ASP A 463 -19.70 -3.24 2.36
C ASP A 463 -19.94 -1.84 1.79
N TYR A 464 -18.98 -1.34 1.02
CA TYR A 464 -19.04 -0.03 0.39
C TYR A 464 -19.66 -0.17 -1.02
N ASN A 465 -20.50 0.79 -1.43
CA ASN A 465 -21.21 0.74 -2.71
C ASN A 465 -21.99 -0.59 -2.97
N ASP A 466 -22.56 -1.19 -1.94
CA ASP A 466 -23.35 -2.42 -2.08
C ASP A 466 -22.59 -3.59 -2.76
N GLY A 467 -21.27 -3.65 -2.57
CA GLY A 467 -20.41 -4.70 -3.12
C GLY A 467 -19.91 -4.47 -4.54
N TYR A 468 -20.07 -3.25 -5.08
CA TYR A 468 -19.45 -2.88 -6.37
C TYR A 468 -18.08 -2.29 -6.15
N PHE A 469 -17.06 -2.86 -6.79
CA PHE A 469 -15.75 -2.23 -6.86
C PHE A 469 -15.62 -1.40 -8.12
N THR A 470 -15.15 -0.18 -7.98
CA THR A 470 -14.63 0.57 -9.12
C THR A 470 -13.22 0.07 -9.46
N PRO A 471 -12.71 0.29 -10.70
CA PRO A 471 -11.33 -0.04 -11.04
C PRO A 471 -10.32 0.55 -10.06
N HIS A 472 -10.52 1.77 -9.60
CA HIS A 472 -9.65 2.45 -8.65
C HIS A 472 -9.72 1.85 -7.23
N GLN A 473 -10.86 1.33 -6.80
CA GLN A 473 -10.96 0.60 -5.54
C GLN A 473 -10.22 -0.74 -5.61
N ALA A 474 -10.35 -1.46 -6.72
CA ALA A 474 -9.60 -2.69 -6.95
C ALA A 474 -8.09 -2.41 -6.96
N LEU A 475 -7.67 -1.32 -7.64
CA LEU A 475 -6.28 -0.86 -7.61
C LEU A 475 -5.82 -0.57 -6.18
N THR A 476 -6.56 0.26 -5.42
CA THR A 476 -6.20 0.62 -4.04
C THR A 476 -6.00 -0.61 -3.14
N ILE A 477 -6.83 -1.63 -3.30
CA ILE A 477 -6.75 -2.86 -2.54
C ILE A 477 -5.44 -3.61 -2.81
N VAL A 478 -4.90 -3.51 -4.03
CA VAL A 478 -3.73 -4.26 -4.48
C VAL A 478 -2.43 -3.45 -4.32
N GLU A 479 -2.45 -2.14 -4.55
CA GLU A 479 -1.24 -1.29 -4.53
C GLU A 479 -0.71 -0.97 -3.14
N PHE A 480 -1.59 -0.98 -2.11
CA PHE A 480 -1.15 -0.76 -0.74
C PHE A 480 -0.46 -2.01 -0.19
N ASN A 481 0.64 -1.79 0.50
CA ASN A 481 1.45 -2.86 1.11
C ASN A 481 1.75 -2.54 2.57
N LEU A 482 1.77 -3.60 3.39
CA LEU A 482 2.17 -3.53 4.80
C LEU A 482 3.65 -3.91 4.92
N PHE A 483 4.43 -3.03 5.52
CA PHE A 483 5.83 -3.28 5.84
C PHE A 483 6.03 -3.39 7.35
N GLY A 484 6.81 -4.39 7.73
CA GLY A 484 7.01 -4.81 9.11
C GLY A 484 6.36 -6.16 9.42
N ASP A 485 6.52 -6.61 10.65
CA ASP A 485 5.92 -7.87 11.10
C ASP A 485 4.40 -7.73 11.20
N PRO A 486 3.63 -8.51 10.42
CA PRO A 486 2.17 -8.41 10.38
C PRO A 486 1.47 -8.84 11.68
N TYR A 487 2.14 -9.54 12.58
CA TYR A 487 1.59 -9.94 13.87
C TYR A 487 1.65 -8.84 14.93
N LEU A 488 2.45 -7.78 14.73
CA LEU A 488 2.56 -6.71 15.72
C LEU A 488 1.21 -6.02 15.94
N CYS A 489 0.86 -5.86 17.22
CA CYS A 489 -0.34 -5.16 17.66
C CYS A 489 0.02 -3.77 18.17
N VAL A 490 -0.90 -2.83 17.98
CA VAL A 490 -0.78 -1.46 18.47
C VAL A 490 -1.86 -1.21 19.52
N GLY A 491 -1.44 -0.72 20.67
CA GLY A 491 -2.35 -0.27 21.72
C GLY A 491 -2.23 1.23 21.93
N THR A 492 -3.20 1.81 22.63
CA THR A 492 -3.08 3.18 23.10
C THR A 492 -2.38 3.20 24.46
N ARG A 493 -1.43 4.12 24.70
CA ARG A 493 -0.73 4.26 26.00
C ARG A 493 -1.64 4.71 27.14
N ARG A 494 -2.79 5.27 26.83
CA ARG A 494 -3.83 5.58 27.80
C ARG A 494 -4.65 4.32 27.98
N GLY A 495 -4.25 3.51 28.99
CA GLY A 495 -4.87 2.27 29.32
C GLY A 495 -6.39 2.35 29.31
N GLU A 496 -7.00 1.29 28.79
CA GLU A 496 -8.38 0.90 28.97
C GLU A 496 -9.44 1.98 28.73
N ALA A 497 -9.52 2.54 27.53
CA ALA A 497 -10.85 2.78 27.01
C ALA A 497 -11.45 1.37 26.82
N LYS A 498 -12.30 0.94 27.76
CA LYS A 498 -13.23 -0.17 27.51
C LYS A 498 -14.06 0.24 26.30
N VAL A 499 -13.51 0.00 25.10
CA VAL A 499 -14.30 -0.02 23.90
C VAL A 499 -15.24 -1.19 24.14
N GLN A 500 -16.51 -0.90 24.43
CA GLN A 500 -17.54 -1.89 24.30
C GLN A 500 -17.52 -2.28 22.82
N LEU A 501 -16.78 -3.34 22.56
CA LEU A 501 -16.80 -4.02 21.30
C LEU A 501 -18.25 -4.48 21.12
N ARG A 502 -19.02 -3.75 20.31
CA ARG A 502 -20.12 -4.41 19.61
C ARG A 502 -19.43 -5.58 18.93
N GLU A 503 -19.85 -6.79 19.30
CA GLU A 503 -19.49 -7.99 18.58
C GLU A 503 -19.60 -7.67 17.08
N VAL A 504 -18.48 -7.40 16.44
CA VAL A 504 -18.38 -7.67 15.03
C VAL A 504 -18.50 -9.18 15.03
N LYS A 505 -19.72 -9.69 14.82
CA LYS A 505 -19.92 -11.10 14.46
C LYS A 505 -18.80 -11.36 13.47
N ALA A 506 -17.91 -12.28 13.82
CA ALA A 506 -16.91 -12.78 12.89
C ALA A 506 -17.67 -12.90 11.58
N LEU A 507 -17.29 -12.12 10.58
CA LEU A 507 -17.87 -12.24 9.25
C LEU A 507 -17.76 -13.72 9.00
N ALA A 508 -18.91 -14.39 9.04
CA ALA A 508 -18.96 -15.82 9.07
C ALA A 508 -18.03 -16.27 7.95
N LYS A 509 -17.08 -17.16 8.26
CA LYS A 509 -16.34 -17.94 7.26
C LYS A 509 -17.38 -18.74 6.47
N GLY A 510 -18.12 -18.05 5.63
CA GLY A 510 -18.95 -18.63 4.61
C GLY A 510 -18.19 -18.41 3.30
N PRO A 511 -18.30 -19.29 2.34
CA PRO A 511 -17.83 -18.97 1.00
C PRO A 511 -18.35 -17.58 0.69
N VAL A 512 -17.44 -16.66 0.29
CA VAL A 512 -17.83 -15.32 -0.19
C VAL A 512 -19.02 -15.59 -1.09
N ASN A 513 -20.19 -15.11 -0.67
CA ASN A 513 -21.45 -15.56 -1.28
C ASN A 513 -21.31 -15.41 -2.78
N ALA A 514 -21.75 -16.42 -3.54
CA ALA A 514 -21.72 -16.38 -5.02
C ALA A 514 -22.39 -15.11 -5.60
N VAL A 515 -23.19 -14.40 -4.79
CA VAL A 515 -23.80 -13.11 -5.08
C VAL A 515 -22.76 -11.98 -5.01
N VAL A 516 -21.82 -12.01 -4.07
CA VAL A 516 -20.72 -11.02 -3.97
C VAL A 516 -19.73 -11.21 -5.11
N GLU A 517 -19.39 -12.47 -5.44
CA GLU A 517 -18.54 -12.81 -6.58
C GLU A 517 -19.01 -12.18 -7.88
N ARG A 518 -20.32 -12.29 -8.18
CA ARG A 518 -20.89 -11.74 -9.42
C ARG A 518 -20.99 -10.22 -9.45
N LYS A 519 -21.07 -9.57 -8.30
CA LYS A 519 -21.14 -8.10 -8.22
C LYS A 519 -19.78 -7.45 -8.41
N CYS A 520 -18.72 -8.07 -7.91
CA CYS A 520 -17.38 -7.49 -7.93
C CYS A 520 -16.70 -7.53 -9.31
N VAL A 521 -17.06 -8.50 -10.15
CA VAL A 521 -16.46 -8.64 -11.50
C VAL A 521 -17.11 -7.66 -12.46
N TYR A 522 -16.30 -6.93 -13.18
CA TYR A 522 -16.76 -5.98 -14.19
C TYR A 522 -15.95 -6.08 -15.49
N GLU A 523 -16.61 -5.73 -16.60
CA GLU A 523 -15.97 -5.48 -17.88
C GLU A 523 -15.90 -3.97 -18.10
N ALA A 524 -14.72 -3.46 -18.46
CA ALA A 524 -14.50 -2.06 -18.76
C ALA A 524 -14.40 -1.89 -20.28
N ALA A 525 -15.19 -0.98 -20.85
CA ALA A 525 -15.13 -0.63 -22.26
C ALA A 525 -15.08 0.90 -22.41
N PRO A 526 -14.07 1.45 -23.13
CA PRO A 526 -14.02 2.88 -23.41
C PRO A 526 -15.22 3.27 -24.27
N VAL A 527 -15.81 4.41 -23.93
CA VAL A 527 -16.93 4.99 -24.69
C VAL A 527 -16.37 6.14 -25.50
N SER A 528 -16.32 5.98 -26.82
CA SER A 528 -15.92 7.07 -27.69
C SER A 528 -16.97 8.17 -27.67
N VAL A 529 -16.66 9.28 -27.01
CA VAL A 529 -17.53 10.46 -26.96
C VAL A 529 -17.71 11.09 -28.36
N LEU A 530 -16.72 10.91 -29.26
CA LEU A 530 -16.76 11.43 -30.62
C LEU A 530 -17.63 10.56 -31.55
N ASP A 531 -17.67 9.25 -31.37
CA ASP A 531 -18.47 8.35 -32.18
C ASP A 531 -19.97 8.47 -31.86
N GLN A 532 -20.30 8.83 -30.61
CA GLN A 532 -21.69 9.06 -30.20
C GLN A 532 -22.30 10.32 -30.80
N VAL A 533 -21.50 11.34 -31.10
CA VAL A 533 -21.96 12.55 -31.79
C VAL A 533 -22.30 12.23 -33.26
N ARG A 534 -21.73 11.16 -33.84
CA ARG A 534 -21.94 10.77 -35.26
C ARG A 534 -23.08 9.78 -35.47
N ASN A 535 -23.40 8.88 -34.52
CA ASN A 535 -24.21 7.69 -34.80
C ASN A 535 -25.52 7.50 -34.06
N ALA A 536 -25.81 8.20 -33.02
CA ALA A 536 -27.04 8.35 -32.24
C ALA A 536 -26.63 8.85 -30.86
N VAL A 537 -26.90 10.08 -30.59
CA VAL A 537 -26.63 10.71 -29.29
C VAL A 537 -27.36 9.91 -28.23
N ASP A 538 -26.62 9.20 -27.40
CA ASP A 538 -27.17 8.65 -26.15
C ASP A 538 -27.52 9.83 -25.25
N ARG A 539 -28.78 10.26 -25.33
CA ARG A 539 -29.29 11.41 -24.56
C ARG A 539 -29.13 11.18 -23.06
N ASN A 540 -29.14 9.93 -22.65
CA ASN A 540 -28.98 9.56 -21.26
C ASN A 540 -27.53 9.82 -20.81
N LEU A 541 -26.54 9.39 -21.58
CA LEU A 541 -25.12 9.65 -21.28
C LEU A 541 -24.83 11.16 -21.19
N LEU A 542 -25.42 11.98 -22.11
CA LEU A 542 -25.23 13.43 -22.06
C LEU A 542 -25.86 14.05 -20.81
N ALA A 543 -27.03 13.55 -20.36
CA ALA A 543 -27.65 14.01 -19.13
C ALA A 543 -26.85 13.62 -17.89
N ILE A 544 -26.34 12.38 -17.86
CA ILE A 544 -25.46 11.88 -16.78
C ILE A 544 -24.18 12.72 -16.75
N ARG A 545 -23.55 12.93 -17.90
CA ARG A 545 -22.37 13.79 -18.00
C ARG A 545 -22.61 15.19 -17.46
N ALA A 546 -23.70 15.83 -17.83
CA ALA A 546 -24.00 17.18 -17.33
C ALA A 546 -24.14 17.23 -15.81
N THR A 547 -24.69 16.17 -15.20
CA THR A 547 -24.78 16.04 -13.74
C THR A 547 -23.40 15.86 -13.12
N VAL A 548 -22.56 15.02 -13.71
CA VAL A 548 -21.18 14.78 -13.26
C VAL A 548 -20.33 16.05 -13.38
N ASP A 549 -20.35 16.71 -14.55
CA ASP A 549 -19.63 17.96 -14.80
C ASP A 549 -19.98 19.03 -13.75
N LYS A 550 -21.27 19.16 -13.46
CA LYS A 550 -21.76 20.11 -12.44
C LYS A 550 -21.20 19.78 -11.05
N GLN A 551 -21.29 18.53 -10.63
CA GLN A 551 -20.82 18.11 -9.30
C GLN A 551 -19.30 18.24 -9.15
N LEU A 552 -18.52 17.89 -10.18
CA LEU A 552 -17.07 18.07 -10.18
C LEU A 552 -16.69 19.55 -10.09
N TYR A 553 -17.34 20.41 -10.89
CA TYR A 553 -17.09 21.84 -10.82
C TYR A 553 -17.44 22.43 -9.46
N GLU A 554 -18.62 22.09 -8.91
CA GLU A 554 -19.07 22.60 -7.60
C GLU A 554 -18.18 22.11 -6.44
N ARG A 555 -17.67 20.89 -6.51
CA ARG A 555 -16.86 20.30 -5.43
C ARG A 555 -15.37 20.59 -5.54
N LEU A 556 -14.83 20.56 -6.75
CA LEU A 556 -13.38 20.58 -6.99
C LEU A 556 -12.93 21.73 -7.89
N GLY A 557 -13.84 22.46 -8.52
CA GLY A 557 -13.50 23.48 -9.51
C GLY A 557 -13.05 22.93 -10.87
N VAL A 558 -13.12 21.60 -11.07
CA VAL A 558 -12.70 20.94 -12.33
C VAL A 558 -13.62 21.33 -13.47
N GLU A 559 -13.06 21.87 -14.54
CA GLU A 559 -13.84 22.33 -15.69
C GLU A 559 -14.27 21.16 -16.59
N PRO A 560 -15.52 21.19 -17.14
CA PRO A 560 -16.05 20.15 -18.02
C PRO A 560 -15.17 19.86 -19.26
N ARG A 561 -14.43 20.86 -19.75
CA ARG A 561 -13.50 20.71 -20.89
C ARG A 561 -12.28 19.82 -20.57
N LYS A 562 -12.04 19.50 -19.32
CA LYS A 562 -10.94 18.65 -18.85
C LYS A 562 -11.29 17.15 -18.92
N LEU A 563 -12.50 16.80 -19.36
CA LEU A 563 -12.89 15.42 -19.59
C LEU A 563 -11.97 14.78 -20.65
N SER A 564 -11.24 13.74 -20.25
CA SER A 564 -10.34 12.95 -21.10
C SER A 564 -11.08 11.76 -21.69
N THR A 565 -11.61 10.89 -20.83
CA THR A 565 -12.24 9.64 -21.26
C THR A 565 -13.52 9.34 -20.50
N VAL A 566 -14.38 8.51 -21.10
CA VAL A 566 -15.53 7.90 -20.42
C VAL A 566 -15.44 6.39 -20.60
N THR A 567 -15.53 5.67 -19.51
CA THR A 567 -15.50 4.20 -19.49
C THR A 567 -16.85 3.67 -19.03
N ARG A 568 -17.42 2.73 -19.77
CA ARG A 568 -18.60 1.97 -19.33
C ARG A 568 -18.14 0.75 -18.56
N LEU A 569 -18.66 0.60 -17.36
CA LEU A 569 -18.40 -0.55 -16.48
C LEU A 569 -19.66 -1.42 -16.47
N ARG A 570 -19.54 -2.68 -16.86
CA ARG A 570 -20.62 -3.67 -16.79
C ARG A 570 -20.23 -4.74 -15.78
N TYR A 571 -21.01 -4.90 -14.75
CA TYR A 571 -20.79 -5.89 -13.70
C TYR A 571 -21.43 -7.24 -14.04
N GLY A 572 -20.94 -8.33 -13.44
CA GLY A 572 -21.39 -9.69 -13.71
C GLY A 572 -22.88 -9.94 -13.39
N ASN A 573 -23.50 -9.11 -12.53
CA ASN A 573 -24.94 -9.13 -12.25
C ASN A 573 -25.80 -8.36 -13.28
N GLY A 574 -25.16 -7.72 -14.27
CA GLY A 574 -25.81 -6.95 -15.32
C GLY A 574 -25.98 -5.45 -15.02
N ASP A 575 -25.56 -4.98 -13.85
CA ASP A 575 -25.57 -3.55 -13.54
C ASP A 575 -24.48 -2.80 -14.33
N GLU A 576 -24.77 -1.53 -14.67
CA GLU A 576 -23.90 -0.73 -15.50
C GLU A 576 -23.67 0.65 -14.87
N PHE A 577 -22.44 1.16 -15.02
CA PHE A 577 -22.01 2.46 -14.56
C PHE A 577 -21.16 3.15 -15.63
N TYR A 578 -21.01 4.46 -15.52
CA TYR A 578 -20.04 5.23 -16.27
C TYR A 578 -18.99 5.82 -15.34
N ALA A 579 -17.72 5.68 -15.71
CA ALA A 579 -16.59 6.38 -15.10
C ALA A 579 -16.15 7.51 -16.04
N PHE A 580 -16.18 8.74 -15.55
CA PHE A 580 -15.77 9.96 -16.26
C PHE A 580 -14.43 10.40 -15.71
N ASN A 581 -13.39 10.41 -16.56
CA ASN A 581 -12.03 10.75 -16.19
C ASN A 581 -11.69 12.15 -16.69
N TYR A 582 -11.17 12.98 -15.80
CA TYR A 582 -10.75 14.36 -16.07
C TYR A 582 -9.27 14.51 -15.73
N VAL A 583 -8.55 15.27 -16.55
CA VAL A 583 -7.12 15.53 -16.35
C VAL A 583 -6.88 17.02 -16.24
N GLU A 584 -6.27 17.45 -15.16
CA GLU A 584 -5.81 18.82 -14.96
C GLU A 584 -4.28 18.81 -14.81
N THR A 585 -3.63 19.76 -15.50
CA THR A 585 -2.20 19.99 -15.35
C THR A 585 -2.00 21.32 -14.67
N ASP A 586 -1.34 21.30 -13.52
CA ASP A 586 -1.00 22.47 -12.73
C ASP A 586 0.52 22.59 -12.64
N GLY A 587 1.11 23.32 -13.58
CA GLY A 587 2.55 23.41 -13.73
C GLY A 587 3.18 22.06 -14.11
N THR A 588 3.90 21.43 -13.16
CA THR A 588 4.54 20.13 -13.32
C THR A 588 3.72 18.98 -12.73
N ILE A 589 2.63 19.28 -12.03
CA ILE A 589 1.77 18.28 -11.41
C ILE A 589 0.57 18.02 -12.32
N GLU A 590 0.37 16.76 -12.66
CA GLU A 590 -0.85 16.27 -13.28
C GLU A 590 -1.77 15.68 -12.22
N SER A 591 -2.97 16.23 -12.11
CA SER A 591 -4.03 15.73 -11.24
C SER A 591 -5.10 15.08 -12.09
N ARG A 592 -5.52 13.89 -11.71
CA ARG A 592 -6.58 13.14 -12.36
C ARG A 592 -7.76 13.01 -11.42
N HIS A 593 -8.96 13.15 -11.97
CA HIS A 593 -10.20 13.05 -11.23
C HIS A 593 -11.12 12.05 -11.92
N THR A 594 -11.68 11.12 -11.18
CA THR A 594 -12.66 10.17 -11.72
C THR A 594 -13.97 10.29 -10.96
N ALA A 595 -15.06 10.49 -11.70
CA ALA A 595 -16.41 10.42 -11.16
C ALA A 595 -17.13 9.18 -11.71
N THR A 596 -17.68 8.35 -10.84
CA THR A 596 -18.48 7.18 -11.22
C THR A 596 -19.95 7.47 -10.99
N ALA A 597 -20.78 7.27 -12.01
CA ALA A 597 -22.23 7.46 -11.95
C ALA A 597 -22.98 6.24 -12.48
N ASP A 598 -24.14 5.92 -11.88
CA ASP A 598 -25.02 4.88 -12.37
C ASP A 598 -25.80 5.34 -13.63
N MET A 599 -26.55 4.41 -14.25
CA MET A 599 -27.32 4.68 -15.47
C MET A 599 -28.49 5.65 -15.27
N LYS A 600 -28.78 6.02 -14.01
CA LYS A 600 -29.79 7.03 -13.66
C LYS A 600 -29.19 8.43 -13.49
N GLY A 601 -27.85 8.52 -13.44
CA GLY A 601 -27.11 9.75 -13.24
C GLY A 601 -26.78 10.07 -11.78
N ASP A 602 -27.00 9.12 -10.88
CA ASP A 602 -26.59 9.27 -9.47
C ASP A 602 -25.07 9.07 -9.39
N VAL A 603 -24.36 10.11 -8.98
CA VAL A 603 -22.91 10.05 -8.80
C VAL A 603 -22.59 9.26 -7.53
N LYS A 604 -21.91 8.13 -7.67
CA LYS A 604 -21.57 7.21 -6.59
C LYS A 604 -20.24 7.54 -5.92
N SER A 605 -19.26 8.02 -6.70
CA SER A 605 -17.96 8.40 -6.17
C SER A 605 -17.31 9.50 -6.98
N ILE A 606 -16.52 10.34 -6.33
CA ILE A 606 -15.59 11.31 -6.94
C ILE A 606 -14.25 11.12 -6.21
N ILE A 607 -13.22 10.79 -6.96
CA ILE A 607 -11.87 10.52 -6.44
C ILE A 607 -10.83 11.30 -7.23
N SER A 608 -9.66 11.51 -6.64
CA SER A 608 -8.52 12.19 -7.26
C SER A 608 -7.21 11.47 -6.94
N THR A 609 -6.20 11.63 -7.79
CA THR A 609 -4.82 11.17 -7.50
C THR A 609 -4.21 11.94 -6.33
N LYS A 610 -3.42 11.27 -5.52
CA LYS A 610 -2.73 11.77 -4.31
C LYS A 610 -1.28 12.16 -4.57
#